data_e70a2e81a7552d782e59bf64cb3674eb
#
_entry.id   e70a2e81a7552d782e59bf64cb3674eb
#
_cell.length_a   1.000
_cell.length_b   1.000
_cell.length_c   1.000
_cell.angle_alpha   90.00
_cell.angle_beta   90.00
_cell.angle_gamma   90.00
#
_symmetry.space_group_name_H-M   'P 1'
#
loop_
_entity.id
_entity.type
_entity.pdbx_description
1 polymer ?
#
loop_
_entity_poly.entity_id
_entity_poly.type
_entity_poly.pdbx_seq_one_letter_code
_entity_poly.pdbx_strand_id
1 'polypeptide(L)'
;MTERKIALITGGSRGIGLGCALELAKAGCDIIINDICDAEKAQPAIDEIKACGVNAYFYSFDVSSYDAVKENVDKMIAEHGKIDILLNNAGITRDGLFLRMDMPQWESVIKVNLTSAFCVTNAVIKYMSKARQGAIINMSSIVGRHGNAGQANYSASKAGLIGFTQTLAKEFGSRNIRVNAVCPGFIQTAMTAELGNIDEYLKAIPMKRLGTVEDIAKVVKFLALDTEYVTGQAIEVAGGLMI
;
A
#
# COMPACT_ATOMS: atom_id res chain seq x y z
N MET A 1 18.73 10.99 -21.30
CA MET A 1 17.67 11.09 -20.28
C MET A 1 17.62 9.75 -19.57
N THR A 2 17.79 9.72 -18.25
CA THR A 2 17.62 8.48 -17.48
C THR A 2 16.16 8.04 -17.60
N GLU A 3 15.95 6.77 -17.91
CA GLU A 3 14.62 6.16 -18.00
C GLU A 3 13.88 6.31 -16.66
N ARG A 4 12.63 6.80 -16.68
CA ARG A 4 11.85 7.00 -15.46
C ARG A 4 11.55 5.66 -14.78
N LYS A 5 11.51 5.66 -13.44
CA LYS A 5 11.00 4.52 -12.68
C LYS A 5 9.49 4.44 -12.83
N ILE A 6 8.95 3.25 -12.80
CA ILE A 6 7.51 2.97 -12.87
C ILE A 6 7.05 2.41 -11.52
N ALA A 7 6.04 3.05 -10.93
CA ALA A 7 5.43 2.63 -9.68
C ALA A 7 4.02 2.09 -9.90
N LEU A 8 3.76 0.87 -9.46
CA LEU A 8 2.43 0.28 -9.37
C LEU A 8 1.87 0.46 -7.96
N ILE A 9 0.68 1.09 -7.86
CA ILE A 9 -0.01 1.33 -6.59
C ILE A 9 -1.39 0.66 -6.64
N THR A 10 -1.65 -0.29 -5.75
CA THR A 10 -2.98 -0.89 -5.60
C THR A 10 -3.86 -0.05 -4.68
N GLY A 11 -5.16 0.09 -5.01
CA GLY A 11 -6.06 1.01 -4.32
C GLY A 11 -5.59 2.46 -4.46
N GLY A 12 -5.10 2.83 -5.66
CA GLY A 12 -4.41 4.09 -5.93
C GLY A 12 -5.31 5.27 -6.31
N SER A 13 -6.63 5.07 -6.43
CA SER A 13 -7.54 6.12 -6.91
C SER A 13 -7.92 7.16 -5.87
N ARG A 14 -7.62 6.93 -4.58
CA ARG A 14 -8.00 7.81 -3.47
C ARG A 14 -7.15 7.60 -2.21
N GLY A 15 -7.33 8.49 -1.24
CA GLY A 15 -6.77 8.36 0.11
C GLY A 15 -5.25 8.20 0.12
N ILE A 16 -4.75 7.29 0.96
CA ILE A 16 -3.30 7.07 1.13
C ILE A 16 -2.66 6.62 -0.20
N GLY A 17 -3.33 5.75 -0.96
CA GLY A 17 -2.82 5.26 -2.24
C GLY A 17 -2.58 6.40 -3.23
N LEU A 18 -3.56 7.29 -3.41
CA LEU A 18 -3.43 8.46 -4.28
C LEU A 18 -2.34 9.41 -3.78
N GLY A 19 -2.30 9.71 -2.49
CA GLY A 19 -1.25 10.58 -1.95
C GLY A 19 0.15 10.02 -2.16
N CYS A 20 0.33 8.69 -2.02
CA CYS A 20 1.61 8.04 -2.35
C CYS A 20 1.92 8.11 -3.85
N ALA A 21 0.91 7.92 -4.71
CA ALA A 21 1.06 8.07 -6.16
C ALA A 21 1.53 9.48 -6.53
N LEU A 22 0.92 10.51 -5.95
CA LEU A 22 1.29 11.92 -6.18
C LEU A 22 2.70 12.23 -5.70
N GLU A 23 3.11 11.74 -4.53
CA GLU A 23 4.45 11.99 -4.01
C GLU A 23 5.54 11.31 -4.85
N LEU A 24 5.28 10.09 -5.33
CA LEU A 24 6.17 9.39 -6.28
C LEU A 24 6.18 10.08 -7.66
N ALA A 25 5.04 10.59 -8.12
CA ALA A 25 4.94 11.36 -9.36
C ALA A 25 5.75 12.66 -9.31
N LYS A 26 5.65 13.43 -8.21
CA LYS A 26 6.47 14.62 -7.95
C LYS A 26 7.97 14.31 -7.93
N ALA A 27 8.34 13.09 -7.55
CA ALA A 27 9.72 12.60 -7.61
C ALA A 27 10.13 12.08 -9.00
N GLY A 28 9.27 12.20 -10.03
CA GLY A 28 9.57 11.88 -11.43
C GLY A 28 9.27 10.42 -11.82
N CYS A 29 8.56 9.64 -11.02
CA CYS A 29 8.12 8.30 -11.40
C CYS A 29 6.88 8.37 -12.31
N ASP A 30 6.83 7.54 -13.33
CA ASP A 30 5.58 7.22 -14.03
C ASP A 30 4.73 6.31 -13.13
N ILE A 31 3.42 6.51 -13.14
CA ILE A 31 2.52 5.90 -12.17
C ILE A 31 1.50 4.99 -12.85
N ILE A 32 1.37 3.78 -12.36
CA ILE A 32 0.26 2.88 -12.65
C ILE A 32 -0.57 2.77 -11.38
N ILE A 33 -1.84 3.15 -11.42
CA ILE A 33 -2.77 2.89 -10.34
C ILE A 33 -3.74 1.77 -10.71
N ASN A 34 -4.01 0.89 -9.76
CA ASN A 34 -5.07 -0.09 -9.82
C ASN A 34 -6.15 0.25 -8.79
N ASP A 35 -7.39 0.03 -9.16
CA ASP A 35 -8.53 0.00 -8.24
C ASP A 35 -9.64 -0.88 -8.85
N ILE A 36 -10.70 -1.17 -8.07
CA ILE A 36 -11.89 -1.91 -8.56
C ILE A 36 -12.96 -0.99 -9.14
N CYS A 37 -12.77 0.32 -9.09
CA CYS A 37 -13.73 1.30 -9.64
C CYS A 37 -13.63 1.37 -11.16
N ASP A 38 -14.65 1.97 -11.78
CA ASP A 38 -14.68 2.28 -13.21
C ASP A 38 -13.64 3.36 -13.55
N ALA A 39 -13.18 3.36 -14.82
CA ALA A 39 -12.19 4.31 -15.30
C ALA A 39 -12.63 5.79 -15.12
N GLU A 40 -13.91 6.08 -15.30
CA GLU A 40 -14.47 7.42 -15.09
C GLU A 40 -14.27 7.92 -13.64
N LYS A 41 -14.42 7.03 -12.66
CA LYS A 41 -14.20 7.36 -11.24
C LYS A 41 -12.72 7.53 -10.89
N ALA A 42 -11.83 6.87 -11.63
CA ALA A 42 -10.39 7.01 -11.45
C ALA A 42 -9.81 8.21 -12.21
N GLN A 43 -10.52 8.77 -13.20
CA GLN A 43 -10.03 9.83 -14.07
C GLN A 43 -9.51 11.06 -13.31
N PRO A 44 -10.20 11.59 -12.26
CA PRO A 44 -9.67 12.72 -11.50
C PRO A 44 -8.28 12.45 -10.88
N ALA A 45 -8.07 11.24 -10.36
CA ALA A 45 -6.77 10.83 -9.81
C ALA A 45 -5.68 10.76 -10.90
N ILE A 46 -6.02 10.23 -12.06
CA ILE A 46 -5.13 10.18 -13.23
C ILE A 46 -4.73 11.59 -13.68
N ASP A 47 -5.68 12.50 -13.75
CA ASP A 47 -5.42 13.89 -14.17
C ASP A 47 -4.53 14.62 -13.16
N GLU A 48 -4.77 14.42 -11.86
CA GLU A 48 -3.94 14.98 -10.80
C GLU A 48 -2.51 14.43 -10.84
N ILE A 49 -2.32 13.14 -11.10
CA ILE A 49 -0.99 12.54 -11.25
C ILE A 49 -0.29 13.09 -12.50
N LYS A 50 -0.98 13.18 -13.63
CA LYS A 50 -0.43 13.73 -14.88
C LYS A 50 -0.03 15.19 -14.73
N ALA A 51 -0.72 15.97 -13.92
CA ALA A 51 -0.37 17.36 -13.61
C ALA A 51 1.02 17.49 -12.95
N CYS A 52 1.57 16.40 -12.36
CA CYS A 52 2.95 16.36 -11.87
C CYS A 52 4.00 16.24 -13.01
N GLY A 53 3.60 16.17 -14.30
CA GLY A 53 4.51 16.09 -15.45
C GLY A 53 5.03 14.69 -15.75
N VAL A 54 4.34 13.65 -15.32
CA VAL A 54 4.65 12.22 -15.53
C VAL A 54 3.54 11.52 -16.30
N ASN A 55 3.80 10.29 -16.76
CA ASN A 55 2.74 9.45 -17.30
C ASN A 55 1.96 8.81 -16.15
N ALA A 56 0.64 8.67 -16.34
CA ALA A 56 -0.24 7.99 -15.42
C ALA A 56 -1.21 7.07 -16.16
N TYR A 57 -1.37 5.85 -15.65
CA TYR A 57 -2.16 4.79 -16.25
C TYR A 57 -3.09 4.17 -15.19
N PHE A 58 -4.25 3.72 -15.64
CA PHE A 58 -5.23 3.06 -14.77
C PHE A 58 -5.58 1.66 -15.27
N TYR A 59 -5.61 0.69 -14.35
CA TYR A 59 -6.03 -0.67 -14.61
C TYR A 59 -7.10 -1.08 -13.59
N SER A 60 -8.31 -1.40 -14.09
CA SER A 60 -9.43 -1.84 -13.26
C SER A 60 -9.42 -3.36 -13.14
N PHE A 61 -9.10 -3.88 -11.96
CA PHE A 61 -9.23 -5.31 -11.62
C PHE A 61 -9.24 -5.52 -10.12
N ASP A 62 -9.84 -6.66 -9.70
CA ASP A 62 -9.83 -7.08 -8.29
C ASP A 62 -8.48 -7.72 -7.94
N VAL A 63 -7.72 -7.07 -7.06
CA VAL A 63 -6.43 -7.56 -6.55
C VAL A 63 -6.53 -8.88 -5.79
N SER A 64 -7.72 -9.26 -5.33
CA SER A 64 -7.98 -10.52 -4.65
C SER A 64 -8.21 -11.71 -5.59
N SER A 65 -8.28 -11.46 -6.92
CA SER A 65 -8.36 -12.47 -7.97
C SER A 65 -6.97 -12.75 -8.54
N TYR A 66 -6.42 -13.94 -8.25
CA TYR A 66 -5.09 -14.31 -8.70
C TYR A 66 -4.93 -14.25 -10.22
N ASP A 67 -5.91 -14.75 -10.97
CA ASP A 67 -5.87 -14.78 -12.44
C ASP A 67 -5.96 -13.37 -13.02
N ALA A 68 -6.85 -12.51 -12.50
CA ALA A 68 -6.95 -11.12 -12.92
C ALA A 68 -5.67 -10.34 -12.64
N VAL A 69 -5.04 -10.56 -11.48
CA VAL A 69 -3.75 -9.95 -11.13
C VAL A 69 -2.68 -10.37 -12.13
N LYS A 70 -2.56 -11.68 -12.40
CA LYS A 70 -1.53 -12.20 -13.30
C LYS A 70 -1.70 -11.63 -14.71
N GLU A 71 -2.89 -11.66 -15.26
CA GLU A 71 -3.22 -11.14 -16.60
C GLU A 71 -2.86 -9.65 -16.71
N ASN A 72 -3.32 -8.83 -15.74
CA ASN A 72 -3.09 -7.39 -15.77
C ASN A 72 -1.63 -7.02 -15.54
N VAL A 73 -0.91 -7.71 -14.65
CA VAL A 73 0.54 -7.47 -14.45
C VAL A 73 1.32 -7.84 -15.71
N ASP A 74 1.03 -8.97 -16.34
CA ASP A 74 1.69 -9.37 -17.59
C ASP A 74 1.41 -8.34 -18.71
N LYS A 75 0.18 -7.80 -18.78
CA LYS A 75 -0.19 -6.70 -19.67
C LYS A 75 0.58 -5.41 -19.36
N MET A 76 0.65 -5.00 -18.11
CA MET A 76 1.43 -3.80 -17.69
C MET A 76 2.90 -3.93 -18.10
N ILE A 77 3.50 -5.09 -17.91
CA ILE A 77 4.89 -5.34 -18.32
C ILE A 77 5.05 -5.30 -19.84
N ALA A 78 4.11 -5.85 -20.60
CA ALA A 78 4.15 -5.80 -22.06
C ALA A 78 4.02 -4.36 -22.59
N GLU A 79 3.18 -3.52 -21.95
CA GLU A 79 2.94 -2.14 -22.38
C GLU A 79 4.00 -1.15 -21.88
N HIS A 80 4.54 -1.36 -20.68
CA HIS A 80 5.43 -0.38 -20.03
C HIS A 80 6.86 -0.88 -19.80
N GLY A 81 7.13 -2.15 -20.07
CA GLY A 81 8.45 -2.76 -20.01
C GLY A 81 8.88 -3.22 -18.60
N LYS A 82 8.48 -2.51 -17.53
CA LYS A 82 8.94 -2.78 -16.16
C LYS A 82 7.97 -2.28 -15.10
N ILE A 83 8.16 -2.74 -13.87
CA ILE A 83 7.62 -2.16 -12.63
C ILE A 83 8.79 -2.12 -11.64
N ASP A 84 9.25 -0.92 -11.28
CA ASP A 84 10.39 -0.71 -10.37
C ASP A 84 9.96 -0.62 -8.91
N ILE A 85 8.74 -0.13 -8.67
CA ILE A 85 8.17 0.10 -7.33
C ILE A 85 6.79 -0.55 -7.28
N LEU A 86 6.53 -1.33 -6.23
CA LEU A 86 5.20 -1.85 -5.91
C LEU A 86 4.76 -1.33 -4.55
N LEU A 87 3.60 -0.67 -4.50
CA LEU A 87 2.91 -0.33 -3.26
C LEU A 87 1.64 -1.19 -3.14
N ASN A 88 1.68 -2.20 -2.28
CA ASN A 88 0.50 -2.97 -1.86
C ASN A 88 -0.28 -2.15 -0.84
N ASN A 89 -1.25 -1.35 -1.30
CA ASN A 89 -2.03 -0.45 -0.46
C ASN A 89 -3.52 -0.85 -0.39
N ALA A 90 -4.06 -1.54 -1.38
CA ALA A 90 -5.46 -1.97 -1.37
C ALA A 90 -5.85 -2.65 -0.05
N GLY A 91 -6.97 -2.27 0.52
CA GLY A 91 -7.42 -2.85 1.77
C GLY A 91 -8.81 -2.38 2.17
N ILE A 92 -9.46 -3.19 2.99
CA ILE A 92 -10.78 -2.95 3.56
C ILE A 92 -10.79 -3.21 5.05
N THR A 93 -11.80 -2.69 5.75
CA THR A 93 -12.16 -3.06 7.11
C THR A 93 -13.54 -3.70 7.14
N ARG A 94 -13.77 -4.61 8.09
CA ARG A 94 -15.07 -5.18 8.45
C ARG A 94 -15.05 -5.38 9.95
N ASP A 95 -15.14 -4.27 10.67
CA ASP A 95 -14.97 -4.21 12.11
C ASP A 95 -16.18 -4.80 12.83
N GLY A 96 -15.94 -5.45 13.95
CA GLY A 96 -16.96 -6.06 14.81
C GLY A 96 -16.32 -6.80 15.98
N LEU A 97 -16.99 -6.82 17.13
CA LEU A 97 -16.50 -7.59 18.27
C LEU A 97 -16.36 -9.07 17.88
N PHE A 98 -15.30 -9.73 18.32
CA PHE A 98 -14.94 -11.09 17.93
C PHE A 98 -16.08 -12.11 18.08
N LEU A 99 -16.87 -12.01 19.15
CA LEU A 99 -18.03 -12.87 19.37
C LEU A 99 -19.15 -12.73 18.31
N ARG A 100 -19.13 -11.64 17.53
CA ARG A 100 -20.14 -11.36 16.49
C ARG A 100 -19.54 -11.37 15.09
N MET A 101 -18.22 -11.56 14.97
CA MET A 101 -17.52 -11.61 13.69
C MET A 101 -17.83 -12.93 13.01
N ASP A 102 -18.38 -12.88 11.81
CA ASP A 102 -18.65 -14.06 10.98
C ASP A 102 -17.50 -14.40 10.02
N MET A 103 -17.56 -15.60 9.44
CA MET A 103 -16.54 -16.02 8.45
C MET A 103 -16.46 -15.13 7.22
N PRO A 104 -17.55 -14.67 6.60
CA PRO A 104 -17.48 -13.71 5.48
C PRO A 104 -16.75 -12.43 5.82
N GLN A 105 -16.94 -11.85 7.02
CA GLN A 105 -16.22 -10.68 7.49
C GLN A 105 -14.72 -10.96 7.63
N TRP A 106 -14.37 -12.10 8.21
CA TRP A 106 -12.98 -12.55 8.35
C TRP A 106 -12.32 -12.77 6.99
N GLU A 107 -12.90 -13.63 6.16
CA GLU A 107 -12.33 -14.03 4.89
C GLU A 107 -12.17 -12.88 3.91
N SER A 108 -13.16 -11.98 3.85
CA SER A 108 -13.08 -10.82 2.96
C SER A 108 -11.91 -9.90 3.29
N VAL A 109 -11.65 -9.66 4.59
CA VAL A 109 -10.53 -8.83 5.02
C VAL A 109 -9.19 -9.52 4.77
N ILE A 110 -9.06 -10.81 5.11
CA ILE A 110 -7.83 -11.56 4.82
C ILE A 110 -7.56 -11.60 3.31
N LYS A 111 -8.59 -11.87 2.52
CA LYS A 111 -8.48 -11.97 1.06
C LYS A 111 -8.00 -10.66 0.44
N VAL A 112 -8.63 -9.53 0.81
CA VAL A 112 -8.31 -8.24 0.21
C VAL A 112 -7.03 -7.63 0.77
N ASN A 113 -6.77 -7.76 2.08
CA ASN A 113 -5.63 -7.05 2.71
C ASN A 113 -4.31 -7.84 2.65
N LEU A 114 -4.37 -9.18 2.73
CA LEU A 114 -3.18 -10.02 2.83
C LEU A 114 -2.96 -10.88 1.59
N THR A 115 -3.98 -11.65 1.18
CA THR A 115 -3.85 -12.54 0.02
C THR A 115 -3.61 -11.74 -1.26
N SER A 116 -4.24 -10.58 -1.43
CA SER A 116 -3.99 -9.70 -2.58
C SER A 116 -2.52 -9.25 -2.67
N ALA A 117 -1.92 -8.87 -1.54
CA ALA A 117 -0.50 -8.47 -1.51
C ALA A 117 0.41 -9.62 -1.95
N PHE A 118 0.09 -10.87 -1.57
CA PHE A 118 0.75 -12.05 -2.11
C PHE A 118 0.56 -12.16 -3.62
N CYS A 119 -0.67 -12.07 -4.11
CA CYS A 119 -0.98 -12.22 -5.55
C CYS A 119 -0.23 -11.20 -6.40
N VAL A 120 -0.31 -9.91 -6.04
CA VAL A 120 0.33 -8.83 -6.80
C VAL A 120 1.86 -8.93 -6.70
N THR A 121 2.39 -9.18 -5.50
CA THR A 121 3.83 -9.33 -5.33
C THR A 121 4.37 -10.53 -6.11
N ASN A 122 3.70 -11.68 -6.07
CA ASN A 122 4.09 -12.88 -6.81
C ASN A 122 4.14 -12.63 -8.33
N ALA A 123 3.17 -11.88 -8.87
CA ALA A 123 3.15 -11.53 -10.29
C ALA A 123 4.30 -10.57 -10.67
N VAL A 124 4.62 -9.58 -9.81
CA VAL A 124 5.62 -8.53 -10.10
C VAL A 124 7.04 -8.98 -9.81
N ILE A 125 7.27 -9.73 -8.72
CA ILE A 125 8.62 -9.98 -8.17
C ILE A 125 9.51 -10.79 -9.13
N LYS A 126 8.93 -11.61 -10.00
CA LYS A 126 9.67 -12.37 -11.03
C LYS A 126 10.40 -11.42 -12.01
N TYR A 127 9.76 -10.30 -12.37
CA TYR A 127 10.35 -9.29 -13.26
C TYR A 127 11.41 -8.47 -12.53
N MET A 128 11.13 -8.01 -11.30
CA MET A 128 12.11 -7.32 -10.45
C MET A 128 13.34 -8.20 -10.19
N SER A 129 13.14 -9.51 -9.92
CA SER A 129 14.22 -10.46 -9.69
C SER A 129 15.11 -10.66 -10.92
N LYS A 130 14.52 -10.69 -12.11
CA LYS A 130 15.26 -10.74 -13.38
C LYS A 130 16.06 -9.46 -13.62
N ALA A 131 15.46 -8.30 -13.35
CA ALA A 131 16.12 -6.99 -13.47
C ALA A 131 17.16 -6.74 -12.35
N ARG A 132 17.14 -7.53 -11.26
CA ARG A 132 17.96 -7.33 -10.06
C ARG A 132 17.80 -5.95 -9.44
N GLN A 133 16.59 -5.45 -9.46
CA GLN A 133 16.22 -4.13 -8.93
C GLN A 133 14.74 -4.08 -8.59
N GLY A 134 14.39 -3.50 -7.43
CA GLY A 134 12.99 -3.29 -7.06
C GLY A 134 12.82 -2.75 -5.64
N ALA A 135 11.69 -2.08 -5.42
CA ALA A 135 11.24 -1.69 -4.09
C ALA A 135 9.78 -2.08 -3.90
N ILE A 136 9.50 -2.87 -2.87
CA ILE A 136 8.14 -3.30 -2.51
C ILE A 136 7.80 -2.69 -1.16
N ILE A 137 6.67 -2.01 -1.08
CA ILE A 137 6.15 -1.42 0.15
C ILE A 137 4.78 -2.04 0.43
N ASN A 138 4.61 -2.59 1.62
CA ASN A 138 3.34 -3.14 2.07
C ASN A 138 2.68 -2.18 3.06
N MET A 139 1.46 -1.72 2.76
CA MET A 139 0.70 -0.85 3.65
C MET A 139 0.07 -1.68 4.77
N SER A 140 0.80 -1.77 5.90
CA SER A 140 0.32 -2.40 7.12
C SER A 140 -0.52 -1.42 7.95
N SER A 141 -0.41 -1.45 9.27
CA SER A 141 -1.05 -0.55 10.24
C SER A 141 -0.40 -0.72 11.61
N ILE A 142 -0.47 0.29 12.47
CA ILE A 142 -0.15 0.13 13.89
C ILE A 142 -0.99 -0.98 14.53
N VAL A 143 -2.24 -1.14 14.09
CA VAL A 143 -3.15 -2.22 14.54
C VAL A 143 -2.60 -3.61 14.22
N GLY A 144 -1.81 -3.77 13.17
CA GLY A 144 -1.11 -5.02 12.86
C GLY A 144 0.02 -5.35 13.84
N ARG A 145 0.50 -4.38 14.61
CA ARG A 145 1.54 -4.59 15.63
C ARG A 145 0.98 -4.74 17.04
N HIS A 146 -0.04 -3.98 17.34
CA HIS A 146 -0.53 -3.82 18.72
C HIS A 146 -1.93 -4.42 18.93
N GLY A 147 -2.65 -4.71 17.85
CA GLY A 147 -4.06 -5.12 17.92
C GLY A 147 -4.98 -3.92 18.12
N ASN A 148 -6.28 -4.15 17.97
CA ASN A 148 -7.33 -3.21 18.34
C ASN A 148 -8.63 -3.98 18.58
N ALA A 149 -9.35 -3.66 19.63
CA ALA A 149 -10.64 -4.29 19.93
C ALA A 149 -11.63 -4.10 18.77
N GLY A 150 -12.31 -5.14 18.35
CA GLY A 150 -13.24 -5.12 17.21
C GLY A 150 -12.57 -5.27 15.83
N GLN A 151 -11.25 -5.44 15.77
CA GLN A 151 -10.50 -5.52 14.50
C GLN A 151 -9.66 -6.80 14.39
N ALA A 152 -10.15 -7.94 14.87
CA ALA A 152 -9.39 -9.19 14.87
C ALA A 152 -8.95 -9.62 13.45
N ASN A 153 -9.84 -9.53 12.46
CA ASN A 153 -9.56 -9.80 11.04
C ASN A 153 -8.55 -8.80 10.44
N TYR A 154 -8.76 -7.51 10.69
CA TYR A 154 -7.89 -6.46 10.18
C TYR A 154 -6.49 -6.53 10.82
N SER A 155 -6.42 -6.68 12.14
CA SER A 155 -5.15 -6.85 12.88
C SER A 155 -4.36 -8.05 12.36
N ALA A 156 -5.02 -9.21 12.20
CA ALA A 156 -4.38 -10.41 11.67
C ALA A 156 -3.84 -10.18 10.24
N SER A 157 -4.64 -9.54 9.37
CA SER A 157 -4.22 -9.25 8.00
C SER A 157 -3.00 -8.32 7.94
N LYS A 158 -2.98 -7.28 8.78
CA LYS A 158 -1.90 -6.28 8.81
C LYS A 158 -0.65 -6.81 9.52
N ALA A 159 -0.78 -7.66 10.53
CA ALA A 159 0.32 -8.41 11.13
C ALA A 159 0.95 -9.40 10.11
N GLY A 160 0.10 -10.10 9.35
CA GLY A 160 0.55 -10.98 8.26
C GLY A 160 1.43 -10.27 7.23
N LEU A 161 1.09 -9.03 6.85
CA LEU A 161 1.91 -8.21 5.95
C LEU A 161 3.31 -7.91 6.51
N ILE A 162 3.45 -7.75 7.84
CA ILE A 162 4.76 -7.53 8.47
C ILE A 162 5.62 -8.79 8.34
N GLY A 163 5.10 -9.96 8.68
CA GLY A 163 5.81 -11.24 8.50
C GLY A 163 6.15 -11.53 7.04
N PHE A 164 5.22 -11.26 6.12
CA PHE A 164 5.42 -11.35 4.67
C PHE A 164 6.57 -10.44 4.20
N THR A 165 6.59 -9.19 4.64
CA THR A 165 7.65 -8.21 4.36
C THR A 165 9.02 -8.72 4.79
N GLN A 166 9.14 -9.21 6.03
CA GLN A 166 10.40 -9.69 6.60
C GLN A 166 10.95 -10.91 5.86
N THR A 167 10.05 -11.81 5.45
CA THR A 167 10.42 -13.01 4.69
C THR A 167 10.95 -12.64 3.31
N LEU A 168 10.19 -11.84 2.56
CA LEU A 168 10.62 -11.44 1.21
C LEU A 168 11.90 -10.61 1.21
N ALA A 169 12.12 -9.77 2.22
CA ALA A 169 13.36 -9.01 2.35
C ALA A 169 14.58 -9.94 2.45
N LYS A 170 14.47 -11.07 3.18
CA LYS A 170 15.52 -12.08 3.30
C LYS A 170 15.73 -12.88 2.01
N GLU A 171 14.64 -13.28 1.34
CA GLU A 171 14.68 -14.08 0.12
C GLU A 171 15.25 -13.31 -1.07
N PHE A 172 14.86 -12.02 -1.21
CA PHE A 172 15.17 -11.24 -2.40
C PHE A 172 16.24 -10.16 -2.21
N GLY A 173 16.80 -10.02 -1.02
CA GLY A 173 17.88 -9.05 -0.75
C GLY A 173 19.10 -9.26 -1.65
N SER A 174 19.49 -10.51 -1.92
CA SER A 174 20.60 -10.85 -2.85
C SER A 174 20.29 -10.48 -4.31
N ARG A 175 19.03 -10.19 -4.63
CA ARG A 175 18.55 -9.71 -5.93
C ARG A 175 18.39 -8.19 -5.97
N ASN A 176 18.89 -7.48 -4.96
CA ASN A 176 18.75 -6.03 -4.84
C ASN A 176 17.28 -5.57 -4.87
N ILE A 177 16.39 -6.38 -4.27
CA ILE A 177 14.98 -6.03 -4.08
C ILE A 177 14.79 -5.73 -2.60
N ARG A 178 14.33 -4.51 -2.29
CA ARG A 178 14.03 -4.09 -0.93
C ARG A 178 12.54 -4.25 -0.67
N VAL A 179 12.20 -4.79 0.48
CA VAL A 179 10.80 -5.00 0.89
C VAL A 179 10.61 -4.44 2.29
N ASN A 180 9.72 -3.45 2.43
CA ASN A 180 9.43 -2.81 3.70
C ASN A 180 7.91 -2.68 3.92
N ALA A 181 7.49 -2.50 5.15
CA ALA A 181 6.13 -2.18 5.52
C ALA A 181 6.06 -0.78 6.13
N VAL A 182 4.99 -0.06 5.83
CA VAL A 182 4.60 1.17 6.52
C VAL A 182 3.37 0.86 7.37
N CYS A 183 3.39 1.32 8.62
CA CYS A 183 2.33 1.10 9.60
C CYS A 183 1.71 2.45 10.00
N PRO A 184 0.71 2.95 9.25
CA PRO A 184 0.02 4.18 9.58
C PRO A 184 -0.72 4.07 10.93
N GLY A 185 -0.77 5.20 11.65
CA GLY A 185 -1.73 5.41 12.72
C GLY A 185 -3.06 5.94 12.20
N PHE A 186 -3.69 6.85 12.95
CA PHE A 186 -4.90 7.54 12.52
C PHE A 186 -4.57 8.65 11.52
N ILE A 187 -4.97 8.44 10.27
CA ILE A 187 -4.70 9.34 9.14
C ILE A 187 -6.01 9.95 8.65
N GLN A 188 -6.04 11.26 8.41
CA GLN A 188 -7.19 11.97 7.85
C GLN A 188 -7.47 11.48 6.42
N THR A 189 -8.52 10.71 6.28
CA THR A 189 -9.01 10.17 5.00
C THR A 189 -10.54 10.08 5.07
N ALA A 190 -11.21 9.81 3.95
CA ALA A 190 -12.63 9.52 3.95
C ALA A 190 -13.01 8.35 4.88
N MET A 191 -12.12 7.36 5.04
CA MET A 191 -12.33 6.21 5.93
C MET A 191 -12.32 6.60 7.41
N THR A 192 -11.58 7.63 7.80
CA THR A 192 -11.47 8.10 9.19
C THR A 192 -12.34 9.33 9.48
N ALA A 193 -12.99 9.91 8.46
CA ALA A 193 -13.89 11.05 8.62
C ALA A 193 -15.13 10.72 9.49
N GLU A 194 -15.51 9.44 9.54
CA GLU A 194 -16.65 8.95 10.34
C GLU A 194 -16.24 8.46 11.74
N LEU A 195 -14.96 8.64 12.14
CA LEU A 195 -14.53 8.33 13.50
C LEU A 195 -15.24 9.26 14.48
N GLY A 196 -16.11 8.69 15.31
CA GLY A 196 -16.67 9.40 16.45
C GLY A 196 -15.56 9.81 17.43
N ASN A 197 -15.76 10.87 18.17
CA ASN A 197 -14.90 11.31 19.28
C ASN A 197 -13.39 11.46 18.94
N ILE A 198 -13.08 12.25 17.93
CA ILE A 198 -11.70 12.57 17.51
C ILE A 198 -10.84 13.02 18.71
N ASP A 199 -11.41 13.70 19.69
CA ASP A 199 -10.68 14.20 20.86
C ASP A 199 -10.04 13.08 21.71
N GLU A 200 -10.65 11.90 21.77
CA GLU A 200 -10.05 10.75 22.47
C GLU A 200 -8.79 10.25 21.75
N TYR A 201 -8.85 10.16 20.43
CA TYR A 201 -7.67 9.81 19.63
C TYR A 201 -6.56 10.85 19.76
N LEU A 202 -6.91 12.14 19.73
CA LEU A 202 -5.95 13.23 19.90
C LEU A 202 -5.30 13.23 21.28
N LYS A 203 -6.01 12.81 22.34
CA LYS A 203 -5.41 12.65 23.67
C LYS A 203 -4.34 11.55 23.69
N ALA A 204 -4.59 10.44 22.98
CA ALA A 204 -3.68 9.30 22.92
C ALA A 204 -2.46 9.54 22.01
N ILE A 205 -2.57 10.41 21.00
CA ILE A 205 -1.49 10.71 20.07
C ILE A 205 -0.53 11.76 20.70
N PRO A 206 0.75 11.44 20.96
CA PRO A 206 1.71 12.40 21.52
C PRO A 206 1.86 13.69 20.71
N MET A 207 1.86 13.61 19.36
CA MET A 207 1.93 14.78 18.48
C MET A 207 0.64 15.61 18.41
N LYS A 208 -0.44 15.21 19.14
CA LYS A 208 -1.69 15.94 19.28
C LYS A 208 -2.38 16.34 17.97
N ARG A 209 -2.15 15.59 16.92
CA ARG A 209 -2.82 15.71 15.63
C ARG A 209 -3.01 14.35 14.98
N LEU A 210 -3.99 14.21 14.14
CA LEU A 210 -4.06 13.11 13.19
C LEU A 210 -2.93 13.25 12.17
N GLY A 211 -2.46 12.13 11.64
CA GLY A 211 -1.57 12.14 10.49
C GLY A 211 -2.30 12.60 9.22
N THR A 212 -1.56 13.10 8.27
CA THR A 212 -2.06 13.39 6.93
C THR A 212 -1.62 12.31 5.94
N VAL A 213 -2.23 12.29 4.78
CA VAL A 213 -1.82 11.40 3.69
C VAL A 213 -0.36 11.66 3.30
N GLU A 214 0.08 12.90 3.33
CA GLU A 214 1.45 13.31 3.03
C GLU A 214 2.47 12.81 4.06
N ASP A 215 2.10 12.68 5.33
CA ASP A 215 2.96 12.08 6.37
C ASP A 215 3.32 10.64 5.98
N ILE A 216 2.39 9.88 5.44
CA ILE A 216 2.60 8.51 4.96
C ILE A 216 3.37 8.50 3.63
N ALA A 217 2.95 9.33 2.68
CA ALA A 217 3.49 9.36 1.32
C ALA A 217 5.00 9.67 1.31
N LYS A 218 5.47 10.58 2.17
CA LYS A 218 6.89 10.89 2.34
C LYS A 218 7.71 9.68 2.81
N VAL A 219 7.18 8.88 3.72
CA VAL A 219 7.87 7.66 4.19
C VAL A 219 7.88 6.59 3.08
N VAL A 220 6.78 6.44 2.34
CA VAL A 220 6.73 5.54 1.17
C VAL A 220 7.76 5.97 0.12
N LYS A 221 7.83 7.26 -0.21
CA LYS A 221 8.81 7.81 -1.16
C LYS A 221 10.24 7.57 -0.67
N PHE A 222 10.55 7.82 0.60
CA PHE A 222 11.86 7.54 1.20
C PHE A 222 12.24 6.06 1.03
N LEU A 223 11.34 5.15 1.37
CA LEU A 223 11.59 3.72 1.24
C LEU A 223 11.71 3.25 -0.21
N ALA A 224 11.00 3.90 -1.12
CA ALA A 224 11.01 3.55 -2.54
C ALA A 224 12.24 4.07 -3.28
N LEU A 225 12.68 5.30 -2.99
CA LEU A 225 13.61 6.06 -3.81
C LEU A 225 14.90 6.51 -3.11
N ASP A 226 14.82 6.91 -1.84
CA ASP A 226 15.88 7.67 -1.19
C ASP A 226 16.85 6.81 -0.36
N THR A 227 16.58 5.51 -0.23
CA THR A 227 17.43 4.59 0.55
C THR A 227 17.75 3.32 -0.24
N GLU A 228 18.95 2.77 -0.03
CA GLU A 228 19.39 1.54 -0.68
C GLU A 228 19.66 0.40 0.32
N TYR A 229 19.74 0.71 1.62
CA TYR A 229 20.12 -0.28 2.66
C TYR A 229 19.02 -0.52 3.70
N VAL A 230 17.80 -0.03 3.47
CA VAL A 230 16.64 -0.28 4.34
C VAL A 230 15.76 -1.35 3.72
N THR A 231 15.70 -2.53 4.34
CA THR A 231 14.84 -3.65 3.93
C THR A 231 14.40 -4.46 5.16
N GLY A 232 13.27 -5.13 5.09
CA GLY A 232 12.70 -5.94 6.16
C GLY A 232 12.10 -5.14 7.32
N GLN A 233 11.97 -3.82 7.19
CA GLN A 233 11.49 -2.95 8.26
C GLN A 233 9.96 -2.77 8.22
N ALA A 234 9.37 -2.61 9.41
CA ALA A 234 7.99 -2.18 9.57
C ALA A 234 8.01 -0.83 10.31
N ILE A 235 7.80 0.26 9.57
CA ILE A 235 7.96 1.63 10.07
C ILE A 235 6.61 2.19 10.48
N GLU A 236 6.47 2.54 11.75
CA GLU A 236 5.28 3.22 12.27
C GLU A 236 5.30 4.71 11.92
N VAL A 237 4.18 5.18 11.38
CA VAL A 237 3.93 6.59 11.08
C VAL A 237 2.63 6.98 11.79
N ALA A 238 2.73 7.20 13.09
CA ALA A 238 1.58 7.25 13.99
C ALA A 238 1.61 8.43 14.98
N GLY A 239 2.53 9.37 14.82
CA GLY A 239 2.66 10.52 15.72
C GLY A 239 3.01 10.16 17.16
N GLY A 240 3.67 9.00 17.36
CA GLY A 240 4.03 8.46 18.68
C GLY A 240 2.91 7.67 19.36
N LEU A 241 1.77 7.45 18.68
CA LEU A 241 0.69 6.61 19.21
C LEU A 241 1.20 5.18 19.40
N MET A 242 1.15 4.70 20.63
CA MET A 242 1.31 3.29 21.01
C MET A 242 -0.04 2.80 21.57
N ILE A 243 -0.62 1.77 20.96
CA ILE A 243 -1.89 1.17 21.35
C ILE A 243 -1.63 -0.10 22.15
#